data_b3ad08000edb515622557f4d3906d7c0
#
_entry.id   b3ad08000edb515622557f4d3906d7c0
#
_cell.length_a   1.000
_cell.length_b   1.000
_cell.length_c   1.000
_cell.angle_alpha   90.00
_cell.angle_beta   90.00
_cell.angle_gamma   90.00
#
_symmetry.space_group_name_H-M   'P 1'
#
loop_
_entity.id
_entity.type
_entity.pdbx_description
1 polymer ?
#
loop_
_entity_poly.entity_id
_entity_poly.type
_entity_poly.pdbx_seq_one_letter_code
_entity_poly.pdbx_strand_id
1 'polypeptide(L)'
;MQAAERKAVLLGDAVYLLAWDPQKGRVRLRTYDPGFYFPVLEEDADPGDYPQRVHLAWEIPEDPQHGTKARVRRITYELGPIVAAAPGALEDGSAGRGLVTQCTSGRLLEPGDLSAADDRAVVRTYPWAPDRPTGITCYLTDAEWFLDDLRHGQSLDDLPMERARFRTRSDGEVLHRLDLRIDFLPLVHISNTVADGEHFGQSTLATVMQVLDELAETDTDSARASATTGAPIIGLAGARAEADRVTGRPRPLAVSPGTTFQLADGGRMDVLDTSGQLAELRSRVEEIRDRAAVNARLPAVSLGTVDPSAVPSGYALQLSLGPLDSLVDAMRLARAHKYALLFKLVQRIHQAGQAEGWATGPTPPVRLVFGPHTPTDRSAVLDEVVRGVGAGVLSLETGVGMLQDAGYPIEDARDEVERIAARRPPAGARPSQPSKDEEITLPV
;
A
#
# COMPACT_ATOMS: atom_id res chain seq x y z
N MET A 1 3.10 -7.11 4.32
CA MET A 1 3.10 -5.64 4.42
C MET A 1 3.60 -4.98 3.14
N GLN A 2 4.77 -5.28 2.59
CA GLN A 2 5.28 -4.61 1.37
C GLN A 2 4.32 -4.66 0.16
N ALA A 3 3.65 -5.79 -0.09
CA ALA A 3 2.67 -5.90 -1.17
C ALA A 3 1.43 -5.02 -0.96
N ALA A 4 1.00 -4.83 0.30
CA ALA A 4 -0.10 -3.95 0.63
C ALA A 4 0.29 -2.48 0.49
N GLU A 5 1.51 -2.11 0.88
CA GLU A 5 2.01 -0.75 0.65
C GLU A 5 2.04 -0.38 -0.83
N ARG A 6 2.47 -1.31 -1.70
CA ARG A 6 2.39 -1.10 -3.15
C ARG A 6 0.94 -0.87 -3.63
N LYS A 7 -0.02 -1.64 -3.09
CA LYS A 7 -1.44 -1.45 -3.40
C LYS A 7 -1.94 -0.10 -2.92
N ALA A 8 -1.58 0.32 -1.69
CA ALA A 8 -1.95 1.63 -1.17
C ALA A 8 -1.49 2.77 -2.09
N VAL A 9 -0.23 2.74 -2.52
CA VAL A 9 0.35 3.74 -3.43
C VAL A 9 -0.36 3.74 -4.79
N LEU A 10 -0.65 2.55 -5.35
CA LEU A 10 -1.23 2.40 -6.69
C LEU A 10 -2.74 2.66 -6.70
N LEU A 11 -3.47 2.16 -5.72
CA LEU A 11 -4.94 2.14 -5.69
C LEU A 11 -5.55 3.15 -4.72
N GLY A 12 -4.73 3.76 -3.88
CA GLY A 12 -5.15 4.72 -2.86
C GLY A 12 -5.31 4.12 -1.46
N ASP A 13 -5.46 2.78 -1.36
CA ASP A 13 -5.81 2.13 -0.10
C ASP A 13 -5.14 0.76 0.03
N ALA A 14 -5.00 0.30 1.27
CA ALA A 14 -4.65 -1.07 1.61
C ALA A 14 -5.58 -1.59 2.71
N VAL A 15 -5.97 -2.86 2.60
CA VAL A 15 -6.84 -3.51 3.57
C VAL A 15 -6.15 -4.72 4.14
N TYR A 16 -5.99 -4.74 5.48
CA TYR A 16 -5.43 -5.85 6.22
C TYR A 16 -6.53 -6.58 6.98
N LEU A 17 -6.60 -7.88 6.82
CA LEU A 17 -7.40 -8.77 7.64
C LEU A 17 -6.49 -9.57 8.57
N LEU A 18 -6.83 -9.58 9.84
CA LEU A 18 -6.17 -10.31 10.90
C LEU A 18 -6.92 -11.62 11.17
N ALA A 19 -6.20 -12.71 11.25
CA ALA A 19 -6.76 -14.01 11.62
C ALA A 19 -5.80 -14.76 12.53
N TRP A 20 -6.35 -15.50 13.51
CA TRP A 20 -5.57 -16.38 14.33
C TRP A 20 -5.29 -17.70 13.60
N ASP A 21 -4.05 -18.18 13.64
CA ASP A 21 -3.64 -19.50 13.15
C ASP A 21 -3.34 -20.38 14.35
N PRO A 22 -4.28 -21.23 14.77
CA PRO A 22 -4.10 -22.05 15.99
C PRO A 22 -3.03 -23.12 15.85
N GLN A 23 -2.73 -23.56 14.60
CA GLN A 23 -1.69 -24.56 14.36
C GLN A 23 -0.29 -23.99 14.58
N LYS A 24 -0.11 -22.69 14.30
CA LYS A 24 1.17 -21.99 14.40
C LYS A 24 1.25 -21.07 15.62
N GLY A 25 0.18 -20.94 16.39
CA GLY A 25 0.12 -20.04 17.54
C GLY A 25 0.42 -18.58 17.21
N ARG A 26 0.03 -18.11 16.02
CA ARG A 26 0.36 -16.75 15.54
C ARG A 26 -0.76 -16.08 14.78
N VAL A 27 -0.71 -14.77 14.73
CA VAL A 27 -1.61 -13.97 13.87
C VAL A 27 -1.15 -14.05 12.41
N ARG A 28 -2.08 -14.32 11.51
CA ARG A 28 -1.91 -14.19 10.05
C ARG A 28 -2.44 -12.85 9.61
N LEU A 29 -1.61 -12.14 8.86
CA LEU A 29 -2.01 -10.93 8.13
C LEU A 29 -2.32 -11.32 6.67
N ARG A 30 -3.53 -11.01 6.23
CA ARG A 30 -3.94 -11.12 4.83
C ARG A 30 -4.19 -9.72 4.30
N THR A 31 -3.82 -9.50 3.06
CA THR A 31 -4.11 -8.25 2.35
C THR A 31 -5.19 -8.51 1.33
N TYR A 32 -6.24 -7.71 1.38
CA TYR A 32 -7.30 -7.69 0.37
C TYR A 32 -7.08 -6.55 -0.62
N ASP A 33 -7.67 -6.68 -1.78
CA ASP A 33 -7.76 -5.58 -2.73
C ASP A 33 -8.71 -4.53 -2.16
N PRO A 34 -8.36 -3.24 -2.16
CA PRO A 34 -9.26 -2.21 -1.65
C PRO A 34 -10.57 -2.11 -2.44
N GLY A 35 -10.60 -2.52 -3.70
CA GLY A 35 -11.83 -2.61 -4.49
C GLY A 35 -12.83 -3.66 -3.97
N PHE A 36 -12.41 -4.52 -3.04
CA PHE A 36 -13.30 -5.50 -2.38
C PHE A 36 -13.77 -5.05 -1.01
N TYR A 37 -13.36 -3.87 -0.56
CA TYR A 37 -13.64 -3.34 0.76
C TYR A 37 -14.81 -2.35 0.72
N PHE A 38 -15.88 -2.69 1.41
CA PHE A 38 -17.12 -1.91 1.50
C PHE A 38 -17.44 -1.67 2.98
N PRO A 39 -16.99 -0.55 3.56
CA PRO A 39 -17.30 -0.20 4.94
C PRO A 39 -18.72 0.35 5.04
N VAL A 40 -19.41 0.00 6.11
CA VAL A 40 -20.69 0.60 6.50
C VAL A 40 -20.41 1.48 7.71
N LEU A 41 -20.46 2.78 7.50
CA LEU A 41 -20.33 3.80 8.55
C LEU A 41 -21.71 4.15 9.09
N GLU A 42 -21.77 4.67 10.31
CA GLU A 42 -22.98 5.27 10.84
C GLU A 42 -23.33 6.54 10.06
N GLU A 43 -24.62 6.92 10.05
CA GLU A 43 -25.12 8.07 9.29
C GLU A 43 -24.47 9.41 9.71
N ASP A 44 -24.10 9.52 10.99
CA ASP A 44 -23.42 10.70 11.55
C ASP A 44 -21.91 10.48 11.80
N ALA A 45 -21.31 9.41 11.26
CA ALA A 45 -19.90 9.10 11.48
C ALA A 45 -18.98 10.00 10.67
N ASP A 46 -17.86 10.40 11.28
CA ASP A 46 -16.79 11.05 10.55
C ASP A 46 -16.14 10.04 9.55
N PRO A 47 -15.73 10.47 8.35
CA PRO A 47 -15.09 9.61 7.37
C PRO A 47 -13.86 8.86 7.88
N GLY A 48 -13.19 9.40 8.90
CA GLY A 48 -12.05 8.77 9.57
C GLY A 48 -12.41 7.72 10.62
N ASP A 49 -13.69 7.60 10.96
CA ASP A 49 -14.16 6.70 12.00
C ASP A 49 -14.00 5.24 11.63
N TYR A 50 -13.97 4.40 12.67
CA TYR A 50 -13.87 2.96 12.50
C TYR A 50 -15.27 2.39 12.18
N PRO A 51 -15.43 1.67 11.07
CA PRO A 51 -16.74 1.16 10.66
C PRO A 51 -17.27 0.15 11.67
N GLN A 52 -18.60 0.10 11.85
CA GLN A 52 -19.26 -0.94 12.64
C GLN A 52 -19.45 -2.24 11.89
N ARG A 53 -19.57 -2.16 10.56
CA ARG A 53 -19.69 -3.31 9.67
C ARG A 53 -18.80 -3.12 8.45
N VAL A 54 -18.20 -4.21 7.99
CA VAL A 54 -17.40 -4.24 6.77
C VAL A 54 -17.80 -5.44 5.93
N HIS A 55 -18.07 -5.20 4.66
CA HIS A 55 -18.18 -6.26 3.67
C HIS A 55 -16.88 -6.34 2.86
N LEU A 56 -16.36 -7.56 2.72
CA LEU A 56 -15.37 -7.89 1.71
C LEU A 56 -16.10 -8.69 0.63
N ALA A 57 -16.29 -8.09 -0.55
CA ALA A 57 -17.09 -8.69 -1.60
C ALA A 57 -16.36 -8.68 -2.96
N TRP A 58 -16.51 -9.76 -3.70
CA TRP A 58 -15.95 -9.88 -5.05
C TRP A 58 -16.75 -10.87 -5.88
N GLU A 59 -16.71 -10.67 -7.17
CA GLU A 59 -17.27 -11.58 -8.14
C GLU A 59 -16.32 -12.77 -8.38
N ILE A 60 -16.89 -13.96 -8.45
CA ILE A 60 -16.24 -15.19 -8.88
C ILE A 60 -16.82 -15.54 -10.24
N PRO A 61 -16.01 -15.48 -11.33
CA PRO A 61 -16.51 -15.76 -12.67
C PRO A 61 -17.01 -17.18 -12.81
N GLU A 62 -17.82 -17.42 -13.82
CA GLU A 62 -18.23 -18.76 -14.19
C GLU A 62 -17.03 -19.62 -14.61
N ASP A 63 -17.09 -20.89 -14.28
CA ASP A 63 -16.13 -21.89 -14.75
C ASP A 63 -16.89 -22.96 -15.56
N PRO A 64 -16.87 -22.84 -16.90
CA PRO A 64 -17.54 -23.81 -17.78
C PRO A 64 -16.96 -25.21 -17.67
N GLN A 65 -15.67 -25.35 -17.31
CA GLN A 65 -15.01 -26.67 -17.20
C GLN A 65 -15.57 -27.49 -16.02
N HIS A 66 -15.93 -26.80 -14.94
CA HIS A 66 -16.49 -27.41 -13.72
C HIS A 66 -18.01 -27.20 -13.61
N GLY A 67 -18.66 -26.59 -14.61
CA GLY A 67 -20.11 -26.32 -14.63
C GLY A 67 -20.54 -25.37 -13.47
N THR A 68 -19.66 -24.51 -12.99
CA THR A 68 -20.01 -23.58 -11.92
C THR A 68 -20.41 -22.21 -12.49
N LYS A 69 -21.60 -21.72 -12.07
CA LYS A 69 -22.12 -20.42 -12.47
C LYS A 69 -21.36 -19.27 -11.80
N ALA A 70 -21.37 -18.10 -12.44
CA ALA A 70 -20.87 -16.86 -11.86
C ALA A 70 -21.59 -16.53 -10.54
N ARG A 71 -20.86 -16.06 -9.55
CA ARG A 71 -21.35 -15.80 -8.20
C ARG A 71 -20.64 -14.64 -7.55
N VAL A 72 -21.32 -13.97 -6.63
CA VAL A 72 -20.73 -12.98 -5.71
C VAL A 72 -20.47 -13.67 -4.39
N ARG A 73 -19.27 -13.52 -3.86
CA ARG A 73 -18.95 -13.88 -2.47
C ARG A 73 -18.85 -12.63 -1.62
N ARG A 74 -19.50 -12.65 -0.46
CA ARG A 74 -19.45 -11.59 0.55
C ARG A 74 -19.05 -12.18 1.89
N ILE A 75 -17.97 -11.65 2.45
CA ILE A 75 -17.57 -11.89 3.84
C ILE A 75 -17.92 -10.62 4.62
N THR A 76 -18.73 -10.77 5.65
CA THR A 76 -19.17 -9.65 6.50
C THR A 76 -18.60 -9.80 7.88
N TYR A 77 -17.97 -8.76 8.40
CA TYR A 77 -17.61 -8.58 9.79
C TYR A 77 -18.49 -7.48 10.36
N GLU A 78 -19.16 -7.75 11.48
CA GLU A 78 -20.14 -6.86 12.06
C GLU A 78 -20.00 -6.84 13.59
N LEU A 79 -19.98 -5.66 14.19
CA LEU A 79 -20.11 -5.49 15.64
C LEU A 79 -21.58 -5.49 16.01
N GLY A 80 -21.94 -6.29 17.00
CA GLY A 80 -23.32 -6.37 17.45
C GLY A 80 -23.45 -6.89 18.89
N PRO A 81 -24.66 -6.82 19.46
CA PRO A 81 -24.91 -7.29 20.81
C PRO A 81 -24.64 -8.80 20.92
N ILE A 82 -24.12 -9.22 22.08
CA ILE A 82 -23.93 -10.64 22.38
C ILE A 82 -25.28 -11.28 22.56
N VAL A 83 -25.60 -12.29 21.73
CA VAL A 83 -26.83 -13.07 21.82
C VAL A 83 -26.57 -14.24 22.78
N ALA A 84 -27.45 -14.45 23.74
CA ALA A 84 -27.39 -15.60 24.63
C ALA A 84 -27.51 -16.90 23.79
N ALA A 85 -26.60 -17.85 24.01
CA ALA A 85 -26.76 -19.17 23.39
C ALA A 85 -28.08 -19.78 23.86
N ALA A 86 -28.83 -20.40 22.95
CA ALA A 86 -30.04 -21.12 23.31
C ALA A 86 -29.73 -22.16 24.42
N PRO A 87 -30.58 -22.34 25.44
CA PRO A 87 -30.35 -23.29 26.51
C PRO A 87 -30.24 -24.72 25.93
N GLY A 88 -29.02 -25.27 25.93
CA GLY A 88 -28.70 -26.59 25.36
C GLY A 88 -27.44 -26.64 24.50
N ALA A 89 -26.85 -25.53 24.13
CA ALA A 89 -25.52 -25.47 23.54
C ALA A 89 -24.49 -25.72 24.64
N LEU A 90 -23.81 -26.87 24.59
CA LEU A 90 -22.77 -27.27 25.53
C LEU A 90 -21.73 -26.15 25.68
N GLU A 91 -21.58 -25.65 26.89
CA GLU A 91 -20.38 -24.92 27.34
C GLU A 91 -19.17 -25.85 27.24
N ASP A 92 -18.64 -26.02 26.06
CA ASP A 92 -17.37 -26.71 25.89
C ASP A 92 -16.27 -25.71 26.27
N GLY A 93 -15.57 -26.02 27.36
CA GLY A 93 -14.57 -25.19 28.04
C GLY A 93 -13.31 -24.86 27.22
N SER A 94 -13.40 -24.77 25.92
CA SER A 94 -12.30 -24.41 25.03
C SER A 94 -12.32 -22.90 24.71
N ALA A 95 -11.97 -22.07 25.69
CA ALA A 95 -11.86 -20.61 25.57
C ALA A 95 -10.85 -20.10 24.52
N GLY A 96 -10.23 -20.95 23.74
CA GLY A 96 -9.23 -20.58 22.74
C GLY A 96 -9.56 -20.93 21.29
N ARG A 97 -10.68 -21.58 20.99
CA ARG A 97 -10.94 -22.13 19.64
C ARG A 97 -11.78 -21.26 18.71
N GLY A 98 -12.20 -20.08 19.12
CA GLY A 98 -13.11 -19.21 18.36
C GLY A 98 -12.50 -18.31 17.31
N LEU A 99 -11.18 -18.26 17.14
CA LEU A 99 -10.53 -17.32 16.21
C LEU A 99 -10.28 -17.95 14.84
N VAL A 100 -11.01 -17.44 13.90
CA VAL A 100 -11.10 -17.65 12.45
C VAL A 100 -10.00 -18.50 11.82
N THR A 101 -10.35 -19.73 11.43
CA THR A 101 -9.63 -20.54 10.45
C THR A 101 -10.44 -20.58 9.14
N GLN A 102 -9.78 -20.67 8.00
CA GLN A 102 -10.39 -20.64 6.65
C GLN A 102 -11.50 -21.68 6.44
N CYS A 103 -12.56 -21.25 5.74
CA CYS A 103 -13.77 -21.99 5.46
C CYS A 103 -13.75 -22.82 4.19
N THR A 104 -14.40 -23.97 4.23
CA THR A 104 -14.84 -24.73 3.04
C THR A 104 -16.19 -25.39 3.31
N SER A 105 -17.12 -25.08 2.46
CA SER A 105 -18.49 -25.59 2.11
C SER A 105 -19.35 -26.46 3.04
N GLY A 106 -20.65 -26.15 3.15
CA GLY A 106 -21.81 -26.98 3.49
C GLY A 106 -22.94 -26.32 4.30
N ARG A 107 -24.05 -26.59 4.21
CA ARG A 107 -25.49 -26.57 4.57
C ARG A 107 -26.06 -25.40 5.44
N LEU A 108 -27.28 -24.99 5.04
CA LEU A 108 -28.14 -23.93 5.57
C LEU A 108 -28.95 -24.30 6.82
N LEU A 109 -29.14 -23.31 7.73
CA LEU A 109 -30.22 -23.25 8.73
C LEU A 109 -31.11 -22.04 8.43
N GLU A 110 -32.42 -22.19 8.65
CA GLU A 110 -33.43 -21.17 8.32
C GLU A 110 -33.63 -20.11 9.42
N PRO A 111 -34.09 -18.88 9.05
CA PRO A 111 -34.19 -17.73 9.97
C PRO A 111 -35.34 -17.80 11.01
N GLY A 112 -36.07 -18.90 11.11
CA GLY A 112 -37.30 -19.00 11.91
C GLY A 112 -37.14 -19.25 13.41
N ASP A 113 -35.95 -19.65 13.89
CA ASP A 113 -35.75 -20.12 15.28
C ASP A 113 -35.27 -19.05 16.25
N LEU A 114 -35.26 -17.77 15.86
CA LEU A 114 -34.90 -16.67 16.76
C LEU A 114 -36.13 -16.09 17.48
N SER A 115 -36.87 -16.95 18.20
CA SER A 115 -37.94 -16.45 19.07
C SER A 115 -37.38 -16.03 20.43
N ALA A 116 -37.62 -14.76 20.78
CA ALA A 116 -37.61 -14.16 22.10
C ALA A 116 -36.44 -14.60 23.02
N ALA A 117 -35.26 -14.04 22.79
CA ALA A 117 -34.19 -14.03 23.79
C ALA A 117 -34.63 -13.14 24.97
N ASP A 118 -34.55 -13.74 26.15
CA ASP A 118 -34.75 -13.10 27.45
C ASP A 118 -33.95 -11.75 27.49
N ASP A 119 -34.58 -10.68 27.92
CA ASP A 119 -34.11 -9.27 27.95
C ASP A 119 -32.88 -9.04 28.89
N ARG A 120 -32.11 -10.08 29.24
CA ARG A 120 -30.87 -9.95 30.00
C ARG A 120 -29.72 -9.68 29.05
N ALA A 121 -29.25 -8.45 28.99
CA ALA A 121 -28.04 -8.06 28.30
C ALA A 121 -26.90 -8.98 28.73
N VAL A 122 -26.47 -9.85 27.82
CA VAL A 122 -25.30 -10.74 28.04
C VAL A 122 -24.07 -9.89 27.89
N VAL A 123 -23.22 -9.86 28.91
CA VAL A 123 -21.94 -9.16 28.90
C VAL A 123 -20.80 -10.18 28.92
N ARG A 124 -19.71 -9.85 28.25
CA ARG A 124 -18.47 -10.66 28.19
C ARG A 124 -17.28 -9.80 28.57
N THR A 125 -16.35 -10.43 29.28
CA THR A 125 -15.06 -9.81 29.61
C THR A 125 -14.00 -10.32 28.66
N TYR A 126 -13.25 -9.40 28.06
CA TYR A 126 -12.18 -9.73 27.12
C TYR A 126 -10.79 -9.66 27.78
N PRO A 127 -9.80 -10.45 27.35
CA PRO A 127 -8.47 -10.51 27.98
C PRO A 127 -7.73 -9.16 28.06
N TRP A 128 -7.98 -8.24 27.11
CA TRP A 128 -7.37 -6.89 27.06
C TRP A 128 -8.11 -5.84 27.90
N ALA A 129 -9.27 -6.18 28.43
CA ALA A 129 -10.09 -5.30 29.25
C ALA A 129 -10.79 -6.10 30.36
N PRO A 130 -10.03 -6.69 31.30
CA PRO A 130 -10.58 -7.59 32.32
C PRO A 130 -11.55 -6.88 33.26
N ASP A 131 -11.39 -5.56 33.46
CA ASP A 131 -12.21 -4.76 34.37
C ASP A 131 -13.40 -4.06 33.69
N ARG A 132 -13.60 -4.27 32.36
CA ARG A 132 -14.63 -3.59 31.57
C ARG A 132 -15.43 -4.61 30.75
N PRO A 133 -16.43 -5.26 31.35
CA PRO A 133 -17.32 -6.13 30.59
C PRO A 133 -18.08 -5.30 29.53
N THR A 134 -18.24 -5.87 28.35
CA THR A 134 -18.99 -5.26 27.23
C THR A 134 -20.06 -6.22 26.71
N GLY A 135 -21.18 -5.66 26.24
CA GLY A 135 -22.24 -6.41 25.55
C GLY A 135 -22.01 -6.58 24.05
N ILE A 136 -20.83 -6.21 23.53
CA ILE A 136 -20.56 -6.21 22.08
C ILE A 136 -19.58 -7.32 21.73
N THR A 137 -19.84 -7.98 20.60
CA THR A 137 -18.92 -8.95 19.96
C THR A 137 -18.89 -8.74 18.46
N CYS A 138 -17.86 -9.29 17.79
CA CYS A 138 -17.75 -9.31 16.36
C CYS A 138 -18.32 -10.60 15.78
N TYR A 139 -19.20 -10.48 14.83
CA TYR A 139 -19.78 -11.59 14.07
C TYR A 139 -19.15 -11.70 12.69
N LEU A 140 -18.99 -12.95 12.22
CA LEU A 140 -18.54 -13.26 10.88
C LEU A 140 -19.65 -13.98 10.11
N THR A 141 -19.98 -13.47 8.92
CA THR A 141 -20.82 -14.14 7.94
C THR A 141 -20.05 -14.32 6.64
N ASP A 142 -20.02 -15.54 6.08
CA ASP A 142 -19.36 -15.83 4.79
C ASP A 142 -20.35 -16.56 3.89
N ALA A 143 -20.81 -15.89 2.85
CA ALA A 143 -21.86 -16.38 1.97
C ALA A 143 -21.58 -16.09 0.50
N GLU A 144 -22.19 -16.91 -0.37
CA GLU A 144 -22.13 -16.77 -1.82
C GLU A 144 -23.56 -16.72 -2.41
N TRP A 145 -23.73 -15.91 -3.44
CA TRP A 145 -24.99 -15.81 -4.22
C TRP A 145 -24.67 -16.02 -5.68
N PHE A 146 -25.55 -16.69 -6.42
CA PHE A 146 -25.43 -16.68 -7.87
C PHE A 146 -25.79 -15.30 -8.43
N LEU A 147 -25.03 -14.84 -9.43
CA LEU A 147 -25.31 -13.57 -10.10
C LEU A 147 -26.72 -13.54 -10.72
N ASP A 148 -27.19 -14.68 -11.25
CA ASP A 148 -28.54 -14.82 -11.84
C ASP A 148 -29.65 -14.53 -10.81
N ASP A 149 -29.39 -14.68 -9.52
CA ASP A 149 -30.34 -14.46 -8.43
C ASP A 149 -30.39 -13.01 -7.93
N LEU A 150 -29.46 -12.17 -8.40
CA LEU A 150 -29.29 -10.80 -7.94
C LEU A 150 -29.83 -9.80 -8.98
N ARG A 151 -30.29 -8.64 -8.49
CA ARG A 151 -30.71 -7.55 -9.35
C ARG A 151 -29.51 -6.66 -9.68
N HIS A 152 -29.45 -6.18 -10.92
CA HIS A 152 -28.40 -5.21 -11.28
C HIS A 152 -28.50 -3.94 -10.41
N GLY A 153 -27.36 -3.49 -9.85
CA GLY A 153 -27.31 -2.32 -8.96
C GLY A 153 -27.83 -2.55 -7.54
N GLN A 154 -28.06 -3.80 -7.13
CA GLN A 154 -28.45 -4.13 -5.76
C GLN A 154 -27.31 -3.86 -4.78
N SER A 155 -27.64 -3.21 -3.65
CA SER A 155 -26.66 -2.98 -2.58
C SER A 155 -26.17 -4.28 -1.96
N LEU A 156 -24.94 -4.30 -1.49
CA LEU A 156 -24.39 -5.44 -0.75
C LEU A 156 -25.14 -5.72 0.56
N ASP A 157 -25.71 -4.70 1.19
CA ASP A 157 -26.51 -4.87 2.41
C ASP A 157 -27.84 -5.56 2.14
N ASP A 158 -28.45 -5.34 0.95
CA ASP A 158 -29.76 -5.80 0.58
C ASP A 158 -29.77 -7.17 -0.13
N LEU A 159 -28.67 -7.91 -0.05
CA LEU A 159 -28.61 -9.24 -0.67
C LEU A 159 -29.59 -10.20 0.02
N PRO A 160 -30.42 -10.96 -0.76
CA PRO A 160 -31.45 -11.84 -0.21
C PRO A 160 -30.83 -13.00 0.58
N MET A 161 -30.99 -12.98 1.90
CA MET A 161 -30.37 -13.97 2.80
C MET A 161 -30.97 -15.38 2.58
N GLU A 162 -32.20 -15.49 2.14
CA GLU A 162 -32.86 -16.76 1.78
C GLU A 162 -32.25 -17.47 0.57
N ARG A 163 -31.48 -16.74 -0.25
CA ARG A 163 -30.74 -17.30 -1.40
C ARG A 163 -29.25 -17.45 -1.11
N ALA A 164 -28.83 -17.06 0.09
CA ALA A 164 -27.44 -17.14 0.53
C ALA A 164 -26.99 -18.59 0.67
N ARG A 165 -25.80 -18.90 0.17
CA ARG A 165 -25.10 -20.16 0.37
C ARG A 165 -23.97 -19.92 1.37
N PHE A 166 -24.22 -20.23 2.63
CA PHE A 166 -23.24 -20.04 3.67
C PHE A 166 -22.10 -21.06 3.56
N ARG A 167 -20.90 -20.57 3.75
CA ARG A 167 -19.72 -21.45 3.82
C ARG A 167 -19.61 -22.08 5.19
N THR A 168 -18.94 -23.22 5.25
CA THR A 168 -18.63 -23.89 6.52
C THR A 168 -17.14 -23.83 6.82
N ARG A 169 -16.83 -23.80 8.08
CA ARG A 169 -15.49 -23.96 8.61
C ARG A 169 -15.04 -25.44 8.51
N SER A 170 -13.73 -25.69 8.67
CA SER A 170 -13.16 -27.04 8.61
C SER A 170 -13.68 -28.01 9.68
N ASP A 171 -14.25 -27.48 10.76
CA ASP A 171 -14.90 -28.25 11.84
C ASP A 171 -16.41 -28.50 11.59
N GLY A 172 -16.93 -28.05 10.45
CA GLY A 172 -18.33 -28.22 10.06
C GLY A 172 -19.25 -27.08 10.49
N GLU A 173 -18.75 -26.10 11.24
CA GLU A 173 -19.55 -24.95 11.66
C GLU A 173 -19.93 -24.06 10.48
N VAL A 174 -21.22 -23.73 10.36
CA VAL A 174 -21.74 -22.88 9.29
C VAL A 174 -21.45 -21.42 9.63
N LEU A 175 -20.90 -20.69 8.67
CA LEU A 175 -20.54 -19.28 8.84
C LEU A 175 -21.75 -18.35 8.59
N HIS A 176 -22.79 -18.61 9.35
CA HIS A 176 -23.96 -17.74 9.45
C HIS A 176 -23.87 -17.02 10.81
N ARG A 177 -23.35 -15.79 10.81
CA ARG A 177 -23.21 -14.98 12.03
C ARG A 177 -22.41 -15.66 13.16
N LEU A 178 -21.23 -16.20 12.82
CA LEU A 178 -20.31 -16.80 13.78
C LEU A 178 -19.79 -15.76 14.79
N ASP A 179 -19.96 -15.96 16.09
CA ASP A 179 -19.37 -15.13 17.13
C ASP A 179 -17.86 -15.36 17.22
N LEU A 180 -17.06 -14.35 16.86
CA LEU A 180 -15.60 -14.42 16.90
C LEU A 180 -15.01 -14.22 18.31
N ARG A 181 -15.85 -13.87 19.29
CA ARG A 181 -15.44 -13.61 20.69
C ARG A 181 -14.36 -12.54 20.81
N ILE A 182 -14.49 -11.46 20.03
CA ILE A 182 -13.68 -10.24 20.08
C ILE A 182 -14.62 -9.03 19.98
N ASP A 183 -14.26 -7.89 20.59
CA ASP A 183 -15.06 -6.67 20.62
C ASP A 183 -14.62 -5.63 19.55
N PHE A 184 -13.93 -6.08 18.53
CA PHE A 184 -13.45 -5.24 17.43
C PHE A 184 -13.51 -5.98 16.09
N LEU A 185 -13.56 -5.24 14.98
CA LEU A 185 -13.41 -5.83 13.65
C LEU A 185 -11.93 -6.20 13.43
N PRO A 186 -11.62 -7.47 13.04
CA PRO A 186 -10.23 -7.91 12.83
C PRO A 186 -9.69 -7.42 11.47
N LEU A 187 -9.98 -6.17 11.13
CA LEU A 187 -9.66 -5.58 9.84
C LEU A 187 -9.18 -4.14 10.05
N VAL A 188 -8.15 -3.74 9.29
CA VAL A 188 -7.64 -2.38 9.29
C VAL A 188 -7.51 -1.89 7.85
N HIS A 189 -8.22 -0.83 7.55
CA HIS A 189 -8.10 -0.06 6.34
C HIS A 189 -7.04 1.02 6.53
N ILE A 190 -6.12 1.14 5.58
CA ILE A 190 -5.02 2.11 5.59
C ILE A 190 -5.09 2.91 4.28
N SER A 191 -5.42 4.18 4.38
CA SER A 191 -5.40 5.12 3.25
C SER A 191 -3.95 5.49 2.88
N ASN A 192 -3.69 5.70 1.59
CA ASN A 192 -2.38 6.13 1.10
C ASN A 192 -2.06 7.56 1.57
N THR A 193 -2.99 8.46 1.33
CA THR A 193 -2.98 9.84 1.84
C THR A 193 -4.36 10.14 2.40
N VAL A 194 -4.42 10.96 3.45
CA VAL A 194 -5.71 11.41 4.01
C VAL A 194 -6.27 12.46 3.06
N ALA A 195 -7.49 12.23 2.56
CA ALA A 195 -8.30 13.21 1.87
C ALA A 195 -9.35 13.76 2.83
N ASP A 196 -9.50 15.07 2.86
CA ASP A 196 -10.44 15.74 3.75
C ASP A 196 -11.90 15.36 3.39
N GLY A 197 -12.65 14.92 4.38
CA GLY A 197 -14.04 14.48 4.19
C GLY A 197 -14.22 13.12 3.51
N GLU A 198 -13.15 12.34 3.29
CA GLU A 198 -13.20 11.06 2.58
C GLU A 198 -12.73 9.90 3.46
N HIS A 199 -13.41 8.76 3.37
CA HIS A 199 -12.96 7.52 4.03
C HIS A 199 -11.80 6.86 3.29
N PHE A 200 -11.82 6.94 1.96
CA PHE A 200 -10.82 6.34 1.09
C PHE A 200 -9.66 7.30 0.82
N GLY A 201 -8.47 6.74 0.68
CA GLY A 201 -7.28 7.48 0.30
C GLY A 201 -7.20 7.72 -1.22
N GLN A 202 -6.27 8.59 -1.60
CA GLN A 202 -6.03 8.88 -3.02
C GLN A 202 -4.83 8.09 -3.54
N SER A 203 -4.99 7.54 -4.75
CA SER A 203 -3.87 6.97 -5.49
C SER A 203 -2.83 8.04 -5.81
N THR A 204 -1.56 7.71 -5.63
CA THR A 204 -0.46 8.60 -6.06
C THR A 204 -0.47 8.81 -7.57
N LEU A 205 -1.01 7.86 -8.34
CA LEU A 205 -1.13 7.97 -9.79
C LEU A 205 -2.29 8.86 -10.25
N ALA A 206 -3.28 9.15 -9.40
CA ALA A 206 -4.47 9.92 -9.79
C ALA A 206 -4.12 11.27 -10.42
N THR A 207 -3.07 11.94 -9.90
CA THR A 207 -2.63 13.25 -10.39
C THR A 207 -1.87 13.20 -11.73
N VAL A 208 -1.40 12.02 -12.14
CA VAL A 208 -0.58 11.85 -13.34
C VAL A 208 -1.24 11.05 -14.45
N MET A 209 -2.35 10.33 -14.18
CA MET A 209 -3.00 9.45 -15.15
C MET A 209 -3.28 10.16 -16.49
N GLN A 210 -3.91 11.33 -16.44
CA GLN A 210 -4.23 12.09 -17.64
C GLN A 210 -2.99 12.52 -18.44
N VAL A 211 -1.91 12.86 -17.74
CA VAL A 211 -0.64 13.25 -18.37
C VAL A 211 0.07 12.05 -18.99
N LEU A 212 -0.07 10.85 -18.38
CA LEU A 212 0.46 9.61 -18.94
C LEU A 212 -0.29 9.18 -20.21
N ASP A 213 -1.60 9.40 -20.27
CA ASP A 213 -2.40 9.14 -21.48
C ASP A 213 -1.95 10.06 -22.61
N GLU A 214 -1.78 11.38 -22.33
CA GLU A 214 -1.23 12.34 -23.29
C GLU A 214 0.19 11.94 -23.75
N LEU A 215 1.03 11.47 -22.85
CA LEU A 215 2.37 10.99 -23.17
C LEU A 215 2.33 9.80 -24.12
N ALA A 216 1.47 8.81 -23.85
CA ALA A 216 1.33 7.62 -24.69
C ALA A 216 0.84 7.96 -26.10
N GLU A 217 -0.10 8.91 -26.24
CA GLU A 217 -0.60 9.41 -27.50
C GLU A 217 0.51 10.13 -28.27
N THR A 218 1.19 11.09 -27.63
CA THR A 218 2.29 11.87 -28.25
C THR A 218 3.48 10.97 -28.64
N ASP A 219 3.82 9.96 -27.85
CA ASP A 219 4.88 9.00 -28.16
C ASP A 219 4.51 8.15 -29.40
N THR A 220 3.24 7.75 -29.50
CA THR A 220 2.71 7.05 -30.68
C THR A 220 2.82 7.91 -31.94
N ASP A 221 2.47 9.20 -31.85
CA ASP A 221 2.58 10.13 -32.98
C ASP A 221 4.03 10.43 -33.35
N SER A 222 4.91 10.53 -32.35
CA SER A 222 6.35 10.65 -32.56
C SER A 222 6.93 9.43 -33.29
N ALA A 223 6.49 8.22 -32.93
CA ALA A 223 6.88 6.98 -33.60
C ALA A 223 6.40 6.95 -35.07
N ARG A 224 5.16 7.40 -35.34
CA ARG A 224 4.62 7.51 -36.70
C ARG A 224 5.38 8.56 -37.52
N ALA A 225 5.65 9.74 -36.94
CA ALA A 225 6.43 10.79 -37.58
C ALA A 225 7.85 10.33 -37.88
N SER A 226 8.47 9.58 -36.98
CA SER A 226 9.80 8.97 -37.20
C SER A 226 9.82 8.00 -38.37
N ALA A 227 8.79 7.15 -38.50
CA ALA A 227 8.64 6.22 -39.61
C ALA A 227 8.48 6.98 -40.95
N THR A 228 7.71 8.08 -40.96
CA THR A 228 7.53 8.93 -42.16
C THR A 228 8.83 9.66 -42.55
N THR A 229 9.58 10.16 -41.57
CA THR A 229 10.88 10.80 -41.79
C THR A 229 11.92 9.77 -42.31
N GLY A 230 11.88 8.54 -41.84
CA GLY A 230 12.73 7.45 -42.32
C GLY A 230 12.40 6.96 -43.72
N ALA A 231 11.18 7.23 -44.23
CA ALA A 231 10.73 6.95 -45.58
C ALA A 231 10.15 8.22 -46.20
N PRO A 232 10.99 9.17 -46.60
CA PRO A 232 10.56 10.51 -47.02
C PRO A 232 9.62 10.47 -48.25
N ILE A 233 8.59 11.29 -48.19
CA ILE A 233 7.68 11.48 -49.33
C ILE A 233 8.39 12.33 -50.39
N ILE A 234 8.57 11.76 -51.57
CA ILE A 234 9.21 12.43 -52.68
C ILE A 234 8.14 12.89 -53.66
N GLY A 235 8.03 14.17 -53.89
CA GLY A 235 7.21 14.77 -54.92
C GLY A 235 8.00 14.94 -56.24
N LEU A 236 7.51 14.35 -57.31
CA LEU A 236 8.12 14.46 -58.62
C LEU A 236 7.17 15.25 -59.56
N ALA A 237 7.59 16.44 -59.97
CA ALA A 237 6.89 17.20 -60.96
C ALA A 237 7.56 17.05 -62.33
N GLY A 238 6.83 16.79 -63.40
CA GLY A 238 7.36 16.58 -64.73
C GLY A 238 7.94 15.19 -64.99
N ALA A 239 7.82 14.24 -64.06
CA ALA A 239 8.20 12.85 -64.29
C ALA A 239 7.07 12.14 -65.05
N ARG A 240 7.43 11.42 -66.14
CA ARG A 240 6.50 10.48 -66.76
C ARG A 240 6.53 9.19 -66.00
N ALA A 241 5.40 8.89 -65.32
CA ALA A 241 5.23 7.55 -64.73
C ALA A 241 5.13 6.53 -65.86
N GLU A 242 6.02 5.53 -65.87
CA GLU A 242 5.85 4.37 -66.77
C GLU A 242 4.53 3.67 -66.46
N ALA A 243 3.68 3.57 -67.52
CA ALA A 243 2.47 2.79 -67.41
C ALA A 243 2.75 1.31 -67.51
N ASP A 244 2.15 0.51 -66.68
CA ASP A 244 2.17 -0.94 -66.80
C ASP A 244 1.56 -1.33 -68.17
N ARG A 245 2.32 -2.10 -68.96
CA ARG A 245 1.95 -2.46 -70.32
C ARG A 245 0.69 -3.32 -70.43
N VAL A 246 0.30 -3.95 -69.31
CA VAL A 246 -0.86 -4.88 -69.28
C VAL A 246 -2.11 -4.17 -68.73
N THR A 247 -1.95 -3.35 -67.69
CA THR A 247 -3.06 -2.70 -66.97
C THR A 247 -3.28 -1.27 -67.36
N GLY A 248 -2.38 -0.60 -68.09
CA GLY A 248 -2.42 0.82 -68.41
C GLY A 248 -2.35 1.78 -67.21
N ARG A 249 -2.17 1.25 -65.98
CA ARG A 249 -2.10 2.05 -64.76
C ARG A 249 -0.65 2.53 -64.52
N PRO A 250 -0.46 3.70 -63.94
CA PRO A 250 0.87 4.16 -63.57
C PRO A 250 1.51 3.17 -62.58
N ARG A 251 2.73 2.74 -62.89
CA ARG A 251 3.49 1.83 -62.04
C ARG A 251 4.00 2.61 -60.81
N PRO A 252 3.82 2.08 -59.59
CA PRO A 252 4.34 2.78 -58.39
C PRO A 252 5.88 2.89 -58.54
N LEU A 253 6.43 4.08 -58.30
CA LEU A 253 7.87 4.30 -58.25
C LEU A 253 8.43 3.63 -57.00
N ALA A 254 9.27 2.62 -57.19
CA ALA A 254 10.03 2.02 -56.11
C ALA A 254 11.27 2.87 -55.83
N VAL A 255 11.31 3.43 -54.62
CA VAL A 255 12.49 4.16 -54.13
C VAL A 255 13.31 3.22 -53.25
N SER A 256 14.55 2.96 -53.63
CA SER A 256 15.51 2.20 -52.80
C SER A 256 16.83 2.98 -52.73
N PRO A 257 17.68 2.72 -51.76
CA PRO A 257 18.98 3.35 -51.67
C PRO A 257 19.78 3.19 -52.97
N GLY A 258 20.23 4.33 -53.53
CA GLY A 258 20.97 4.36 -54.80
C GLY A 258 20.10 4.47 -56.04
N THR A 259 18.77 4.59 -55.94
CA THR A 259 17.87 4.83 -57.09
C THR A 259 18.12 6.23 -57.67
N THR A 260 18.41 6.32 -58.96
CA THR A 260 18.51 7.57 -59.69
C THR A 260 17.25 7.82 -60.53
N PHE A 261 16.67 8.99 -60.44
CA PHE A 261 15.52 9.39 -61.22
C PHE A 261 15.94 10.32 -62.35
N GLN A 262 15.54 10.00 -63.59
CA GLN A 262 15.66 10.95 -64.71
C GLN A 262 14.39 11.78 -64.82
N LEU A 263 14.51 13.09 -64.69
CA LEU A 263 13.43 14.03 -64.87
C LEU A 263 13.46 14.58 -66.29
N ALA A 264 12.29 14.91 -66.87
CA ALA A 264 12.20 15.61 -68.14
C ALA A 264 12.70 17.07 -67.98
N ASP A 265 13.01 17.72 -69.11
CA ASP A 265 13.41 19.15 -69.11
C ASP A 265 12.39 19.99 -68.33
N GLY A 266 12.87 20.71 -67.31
CA GLY A 266 12.00 21.48 -66.39
C GLY A 266 11.36 20.66 -65.26
N GLY A 267 11.68 19.36 -65.14
CA GLY A 267 11.22 18.54 -64.03
C GLY A 267 11.87 18.94 -62.73
N ARG A 268 11.08 18.86 -61.65
CA ARG A 268 11.51 19.18 -60.29
C ARG A 268 11.25 18.00 -59.37
N MET A 269 12.19 17.76 -58.48
CA MET A 269 12.06 16.78 -57.39
C MET A 269 12.06 17.56 -56.06
N ASP A 270 11.02 17.41 -55.31
CA ASP A 270 10.88 17.97 -53.96
C ASP A 270 10.80 16.83 -52.97
N VAL A 271 11.58 16.92 -51.91
CA VAL A 271 11.50 16.01 -50.75
C VAL A 271 10.77 16.74 -49.63
N LEU A 272 9.70 16.17 -49.10
CA LEU A 272 9.02 16.72 -47.95
C LEU A 272 9.88 16.47 -46.71
N ASP A 273 10.52 17.52 -46.23
CA ASP A 273 11.32 17.44 -44.99
C ASP A 273 10.40 17.59 -43.78
N THR A 274 10.25 16.49 -43.02
CA THR A 274 9.48 16.43 -41.77
C THR A 274 10.38 16.42 -40.53
N SER A 275 11.66 16.64 -40.69
CA SER A 275 12.65 16.55 -39.58
C SER A 275 12.39 17.60 -38.48
N GLY A 276 11.96 18.81 -38.86
CA GLY A 276 11.60 19.87 -37.91
C GLY A 276 10.41 19.49 -37.03
N GLN A 277 9.36 18.91 -37.62
CA GLN A 277 8.19 18.42 -36.86
C GLN A 277 8.54 17.29 -35.90
N LEU A 278 9.43 16.39 -36.31
CA LEU A 278 9.91 15.32 -35.44
C LEU A 278 10.70 15.87 -34.24
N ALA A 279 11.51 16.91 -34.45
CA ALA A 279 12.22 17.57 -33.35
C ALA A 279 11.26 18.24 -32.36
N GLU A 280 10.21 18.91 -32.86
CA GLU A 280 9.17 19.49 -32.00
C GLU A 280 8.38 18.43 -31.20
N LEU A 281 8.02 17.30 -31.82
CA LEU A 281 7.34 16.21 -31.13
C LEU A 281 8.22 15.61 -30.02
N ARG A 282 9.52 15.45 -30.27
CA ARG A 282 10.46 14.98 -29.23
C ARG A 282 10.57 15.97 -28.08
N SER A 283 10.65 17.26 -28.37
CA SER A 283 10.64 18.29 -27.33
C SER A 283 9.33 18.27 -26.53
N ARG A 284 8.21 18.04 -27.20
CA ARG A 284 6.91 17.89 -26.53
C ARG A 284 6.85 16.68 -25.62
N VAL A 285 7.40 15.54 -26.03
CA VAL A 285 7.51 14.34 -25.17
C VAL A 285 8.30 14.66 -23.90
N GLU A 286 9.43 15.36 -24.01
CA GLU A 286 10.21 15.76 -22.83
C GLU A 286 9.41 16.70 -21.90
N GLU A 287 8.71 17.70 -22.46
CA GLU A 287 7.83 18.58 -21.67
C GLU A 287 6.74 17.81 -20.90
N ILE A 288 6.10 16.82 -21.56
CA ILE A 288 5.06 15.99 -20.92
C ILE A 288 5.66 15.13 -19.82
N ARG A 289 6.86 14.57 -20.03
CA ARG A 289 7.58 13.82 -18.99
C ARG A 289 7.91 14.68 -17.77
N ASP A 290 8.40 15.90 -18.01
CA ASP A 290 8.68 16.84 -16.92
C ASP A 290 7.41 17.22 -16.17
N ARG A 291 6.30 17.47 -16.88
CA ARG A 291 5.00 17.74 -16.27
C ARG A 291 4.48 16.54 -15.46
N ALA A 292 4.65 15.32 -15.97
CA ALA A 292 4.30 14.09 -15.23
C ALA A 292 5.13 13.98 -13.94
N ALA A 293 6.43 14.24 -14.01
CA ALA A 293 7.32 14.24 -12.86
C ALA A 293 6.90 15.25 -11.79
N VAL A 294 6.58 16.49 -12.19
CA VAL A 294 6.11 17.55 -11.29
C VAL A 294 4.77 17.17 -10.64
N ASN A 295 3.81 16.65 -11.41
CA ASN A 295 2.52 16.23 -10.90
C ASN A 295 2.65 15.04 -9.95
N ALA A 296 3.60 14.13 -10.19
CA ALA A 296 3.93 13.00 -9.31
C ALA A 296 4.74 13.43 -8.08
N ARG A 297 5.15 14.70 -7.97
CA ARG A 297 6.08 15.20 -6.94
C ARG A 297 7.42 14.45 -6.93
N LEU A 298 7.85 13.94 -8.09
CA LEU A 298 9.13 13.26 -8.26
C LEU A 298 10.16 14.23 -8.83
N PRO A 299 11.16 14.64 -8.05
CA PRO A 299 12.21 15.53 -8.54
C PRO A 299 13.08 14.82 -9.60
N ALA A 300 13.62 15.59 -10.54
CA ALA A 300 14.46 15.09 -11.64
C ALA A 300 15.66 14.25 -11.16
N VAL A 301 16.22 14.58 -10.00
CA VAL A 301 17.30 13.81 -9.35
C VAL A 301 16.83 12.39 -8.98
N SER A 302 15.60 12.26 -8.46
CA SER A 302 15.03 10.94 -8.11
C SER A 302 14.71 10.09 -9.32
N LEU A 303 14.45 10.70 -10.47
CA LEU A 303 14.23 10.02 -11.75
C LEU A 303 15.53 9.66 -12.48
N GLY A 304 16.70 10.11 -11.97
CA GLY A 304 17.98 9.92 -12.60
C GLY A 304 18.18 10.72 -13.89
N THR A 305 17.34 11.75 -14.14
CA THR A 305 17.47 12.63 -15.32
C THR A 305 18.48 13.75 -15.09
N VAL A 306 18.83 14.03 -13.84
CA VAL A 306 19.88 14.97 -13.42
C VAL A 306 20.93 14.20 -12.63
N ASP A 307 22.21 14.39 -13.01
CA ASP A 307 23.32 13.83 -12.26
C ASP A 307 23.42 14.48 -10.88
N PRO A 308 23.36 13.72 -9.76
CA PRO A 308 23.50 14.27 -8.43
C PRO A 308 24.80 15.09 -8.22
N SER A 309 25.87 14.76 -8.96
CA SER A 309 27.14 15.50 -8.90
C SER A 309 27.07 16.89 -9.54
N ALA A 310 26.09 17.16 -10.39
CA ALA A 310 25.84 18.47 -10.98
C ALA A 310 25.14 19.44 -10.02
N VAL A 311 24.64 18.95 -8.89
CA VAL A 311 23.98 19.77 -7.87
C VAL A 311 25.05 20.45 -7.00
N PRO A 312 25.03 21.78 -6.86
CA PRO A 312 26.16 22.54 -6.30
C PRO A 312 26.41 22.31 -4.81
N SER A 313 25.46 21.72 -4.07
CA SER A 313 25.64 21.40 -2.65
C SER A 313 24.64 20.35 -2.17
N GLY A 314 24.97 19.66 -1.06
CA GLY A 314 24.04 18.74 -0.40
C GLY A 314 22.73 19.43 0.04
N TYR A 315 22.80 20.69 0.45
CA TYR A 315 21.61 21.48 0.78
C TYR A 315 20.70 21.74 -0.45
N ALA A 316 21.28 22.08 -1.59
CA ALA A 316 20.52 22.24 -2.83
C ALA A 316 19.87 20.94 -3.29
N LEU A 317 20.59 19.80 -3.10
CA LEU A 317 20.04 18.47 -3.34
C LEU A 317 18.84 18.19 -2.40
N GLN A 318 18.98 18.44 -1.12
CA GLN A 318 17.92 18.27 -0.14
C GLN A 318 16.69 19.15 -0.47
N LEU A 319 16.92 20.40 -0.85
CA LEU A 319 15.85 21.31 -1.26
C LEU A 319 15.13 20.80 -2.51
N SER A 320 15.84 20.19 -3.46
CA SER A 320 15.25 19.62 -4.67
C SER A 320 14.38 18.39 -4.37
N LEU A 321 14.63 17.68 -3.26
CA LEU A 321 13.82 16.54 -2.81
C LEU A 321 12.56 16.95 -2.03
N GLY A 322 12.40 18.23 -1.70
CA GLY A 322 11.28 18.74 -0.89
C GLY A 322 9.88 18.32 -1.34
N PRO A 323 9.55 18.30 -2.63
CA PRO A 323 8.23 17.80 -3.11
C PRO A 323 7.99 16.32 -2.78
N LEU A 324 9.03 15.50 -2.92
CA LEU A 324 8.97 14.06 -2.56
C LEU A 324 8.87 13.89 -1.05
N ASP A 325 9.63 14.66 -0.27
CA ASP A 325 9.57 14.64 1.20
C ASP A 325 8.16 14.97 1.69
N SER A 326 7.54 16.01 1.15
CA SER A 326 6.16 16.40 1.47
C SER A 326 5.15 15.29 1.15
N LEU A 327 5.32 14.56 0.04
CA LEU A 327 4.46 13.44 -0.32
C LEU A 327 4.62 12.27 0.67
N VAL A 328 5.87 11.91 0.99
CA VAL A 328 6.18 10.82 1.92
C VAL A 328 5.67 11.15 3.33
N ASP A 329 5.79 12.40 3.78
CA ASP A 329 5.30 12.82 5.08
C ASP A 329 3.77 12.77 5.17
N ALA A 330 3.06 13.16 4.10
CA ALA A 330 1.62 12.99 4.02
C ALA A 330 1.21 11.50 4.11
N MET A 331 1.93 10.60 3.43
CA MET A 331 1.73 9.16 3.52
C MET A 331 2.04 8.62 4.92
N ARG A 332 3.09 9.11 5.57
CA ARG A 332 3.48 8.72 6.94
C ARG A 332 2.41 9.12 7.96
N LEU A 333 1.83 10.31 7.82
CA LEU A 333 0.75 10.78 8.68
C LEU A 333 -0.43 9.81 8.64
N ALA A 334 -0.89 9.43 7.44
CA ALA A 334 -1.97 8.46 7.26
C ALA A 334 -1.65 7.11 7.91
N ARG A 335 -0.40 6.65 7.76
CA ARG A 335 0.05 5.33 8.23
C ARG A 335 0.30 5.25 9.72
N ALA A 336 0.78 6.32 10.34
CA ALA A 336 1.20 6.33 11.74
C ALA A 336 0.09 5.81 12.68
N HIS A 337 -1.10 6.36 12.56
CA HIS A 337 -2.25 5.96 13.38
C HIS A 337 -2.75 4.54 13.03
N LYS A 338 -2.90 4.24 11.75
CA LYS A 338 -3.48 2.97 11.28
C LYS A 338 -2.56 1.77 11.56
N TYR A 339 -1.25 1.94 11.45
CA TYR A 339 -0.31 0.88 11.86
C TYR A 339 -0.25 0.69 13.36
N ALA A 340 -0.32 1.77 14.16
CA ALA A 340 -0.44 1.65 15.61
C ALA A 340 -1.69 0.85 16.01
N LEU A 341 -2.84 1.14 15.36
CA LEU A 341 -4.07 0.36 15.51
C LEU A 341 -3.87 -1.09 15.09
N LEU A 342 -3.26 -1.36 13.93
CA LEU A 342 -2.99 -2.71 13.43
C LEU A 342 -2.20 -3.52 14.47
N PHE A 343 -1.12 -2.97 15.01
CA PHE A 343 -0.31 -3.65 16.04
C PHE A 343 -1.09 -3.86 17.33
N LYS A 344 -1.91 -2.89 17.75
CA LYS A 344 -2.80 -3.06 18.90
C LYS A 344 -3.78 -4.22 18.71
N LEU A 345 -4.38 -4.35 17.52
CA LEU A 345 -5.27 -5.48 17.21
C LEU A 345 -4.52 -6.81 17.14
N VAL A 346 -3.30 -6.83 16.60
CA VAL A 346 -2.43 -8.02 16.63
C VAL A 346 -2.20 -8.50 18.07
N GLN A 347 -1.86 -7.58 18.99
CA GLN A 347 -1.69 -7.89 20.41
C GLN A 347 -2.96 -8.49 21.01
N ARG A 348 -4.13 -7.88 20.77
CA ARG A 348 -5.41 -8.38 21.27
C ARG A 348 -5.78 -9.77 20.75
N ILE A 349 -5.47 -10.05 19.48
CA ILE A 349 -5.69 -11.38 18.90
C ILE A 349 -4.75 -12.43 19.53
N HIS A 350 -3.49 -12.07 19.83
CA HIS A 350 -2.61 -12.96 20.58
C HIS A 350 -3.13 -13.24 22.00
N GLN A 351 -3.64 -12.22 22.68
CA GLN A 351 -4.27 -12.40 24.00
C GLN A 351 -5.53 -13.28 23.90
N ALA A 352 -6.40 -13.06 22.90
CA ALA A 352 -7.59 -13.87 22.67
C ALA A 352 -7.24 -15.34 22.33
N GLY A 353 -6.17 -15.55 21.57
CA GLY A 353 -5.63 -16.88 21.25
C GLY A 353 -4.89 -17.56 22.41
N GLN A 354 -4.77 -16.90 23.56
CA GLN A 354 -4.02 -17.39 24.71
C GLN A 354 -2.59 -17.81 24.35
N ALA A 355 -1.95 -17.03 23.48
CA ALA A 355 -0.58 -17.29 23.04
C ALA A 355 0.38 -17.15 24.23
N GLU A 356 1.36 -18.06 24.31
CA GLU A 356 2.39 -18.04 25.34
C GLU A 356 3.14 -16.69 25.35
N GLY A 357 3.37 -16.14 26.52
CA GLY A 357 4.03 -14.84 26.70
C GLY A 357 3.12 -13.61 26.58
N TRP A 358 1.83 -13.77 26.26
CA TRP A 358 0.86 -12.68 26.17
C TRP A 358 -0.04 -12.63 27.42
N ALA A 359 0.31 -11.76 28.34
CA ALA A 359 -0.44 -11.58 29.59
C ALA A 359 -1.82 -10.94 29.34
N THR A 360 -2.78 -11.28 30.20
CA THR A 360 -4.07 -10.61 30.29
C THR A 360 -3.89 -9.18 30.79
N GLY A 361 -4.64 -8.23 30.26
CA GLY A 361 -4.59 -6.84 30.68
C GLY A 361 -4.53 -5.87 29.51
N PRO A 362 -4.44 -4.56 29.78
CA PRO A 362 -4.38 -3.52 28.75
C PRO A 362 -3.23 -3.75 27.77
N THR A 363 -3.50 -3.65 26.48
CA THR A 363 -2.46 -3.74 25.46
C THR A 363 -1.52 -2.55 25.57
N PRO A 364 -0.18 -2.76 25.62
CA PRO A 364 0.77 -1.67 25.71
C PRO A 364 0.66 -0.77 24.47
N PRO A 365 0.91 0.54 24.62
CA PRO A 365 0.87 1.47 23.50
C PRO A 365 2.01 1.16 22.53
N VAL A 366 1.71 1.23 21.22
CA VAL A 366 2.69 1.07 20.15
C VAL A 366 2.92 2.41 19.50
N ARG A 367 4.18 2.82 19.42
CA ARG A 367 4.61 4.00 18.67
C ARG A 367 5.34 3.56 17.42
N LEU A 368 4.92 4.07 16.28
CA LEU A 368 5.60 3.85 15.02
C LEU A 368 6.64 4.97 14.80
N VAL A 369 7.87 4.59 14.54
CA VAL A 369 8.95 5.52 14.20
C VAL A 369 9.38 5.23 12.77
N PHE A 370 9.26 6.23 11.90
CA PHE A 370 9.72 6.16 10.53
C PHE A 370 11.19 6.58 10.46
N GLY A 371 12.01 5.75 9.84
CA GLY A 371 13.39 6.14 9.53
C GLY A 371 13.45 7.20 8.42
N PRO A 372 14.62 7.83 8.20
CA PRO A 372 14.82 8.74 7.09
C PRO A 372 14.60 7.98 5.76
N HIS A 373 13.90 8.61 4.81
CA HIS A 373 13.67 8.02 3.48
C HIS A 373 14.63 8.55 2.43
N THR A 374 15.22 9.73 2.69
CA THR A 374 16.28 10.32 1.88
C THR A 374 17.64 9.97 2.48
N PRO A 375 18.69 9.80 1.66
CA PRO A 375 20.05 9.62 2.17
C PRO A 375 20.45 10.82 3.03
N THR A 376 20.75 10.58 4.28
CA THR A 376 21.28 11.60 5.18
C THR A 376 22.80 11.46 5.24
N ASP A 377 23.53 12.57 5.14
CA ASP A 377 24.96 12.56 5.39
C ASP A 377 25.22 12.34 6.90
N ARG A 378 25.38 11.05 7.24
CA ARG A 378 25.60 10.64 8.63
C ARG A 378 26.86 11.25 9.23
N SER A 379 27.89 11.50 8.41
CA SER A 379 29.13 12.08 8.90
C SER A 379 28.94 13.55 9.28
N ALA A 380 28.22 14.31 8.46
CA ALA A 380 27.90 15.69 8.75
C ALA A 380 27.05 15.85 10.03
N VAL A 381 26.03 14.98 10.19
CA VAL A 381 25.18 14.96 11.39
C VAL A 381 26.00 14.59 12.63
N LEU A 382 26.90 13.60 12.53
CA LEU A 382 27.79 13.25 13.64
C LEU A 382 28.67 14.41 14.03
N ASP A 383 29.30 15.11 13.09
CA ASP A 383 30.15 16.28 13.33
C ASP A 383 29.35 17.44 13.95
N GLU A 384 28.11 17.63 13.52
CA GLU A 384 27.23 18.64 14.12
C GLU A 384 26.88 18.30 15.57
N VAL A 385 26.50 17.07 15.85
CA VAL A 385 26.17 16.58 17.18
C VAL A 385 27.41 16.70 18.11
N VAL A 386 28.58 16.24 17.64
CA VAL A 386 29.82 16.32 18.43
C VAL A 386 30.15 17.76 18.79
N ARG A 387 30.02 18.67 17.82
CA ARG A 387 30.25 20.11 18.06
C ARG A 387 29.23 20.73 19.00
N GLY A 388 27.91 20.41 18.77
CA GLY A 388 26.82 20.94 19.58
C GLY A 388 26.85 20.49 21.04
N VAL A 389 27.12 19.20 21.26
CA VAL A 389 27.26 18.63 22.61
C VAL A 389 28.55 19.09 23.26
N GLY A 390 29.68 19.14 22.50
CA GLY A 390 30.96 19.63 23.01
C GLY A 390 30.93 21.10 23.39
N ALA A 391 30.18 21.95 22.68
CA ALA A 391 29.97 23.35 23.00
C ALA A 391 28.93 23.59 24.11
N GLY A 392 28.24 22.56 24.59
CA GLY A 392 27.18 22.67 25.60
C GLY A 392 25.87 23.29 25.09
N VAL A 393 25.69 23.40 23.77
CA VAL A 393 24.48 23.93 23.12
C VAL A 393 23.38 22.87 23.00
N LEU A 394 23.81 21.62 22.84
CA LEU A 394 22.89 20.45 22.76
C LEU A 394 23.12 19.55 23.99
N SER A 395 22.02 19.00 24.53
CA SER A 395 22.11 17.92 25.51
C SER A 395 22.56 16.62 24.83
N LEU A 396 23.20 15.72 25.59
CA LEU A 396 23.59 14.41 25.08
C LEU A 396 22.39 13.63 24.57
N GLU A 397 21.24 13.69 25.25
CA GLU A 397 20.00 13.04 24.87
C GLU A 397 19.47 13.55 23.50
N THR A 398 19.49 14.88 23.32
CA THR A 398 19.11 15.48 22.03
C THR A 398 20.07 15.05 20.91
N GLY A 399 21.40 15.07 21.19
CA GLY A 399 22.40 14.64 20.22
C GLY A 399 22.23 13.17 19.80
N VAL A 400 21.98 12.28 20.76
CA VAL A 400 21.72 10.86 20.49
C VAL A 400 20.41 10.70 19.69
N GLY A 401 19.35 11.48 19.98
CA GLY A 401 18.11 11.50 19.20
C GLY A 401 18.35 11.92 17.74
N MET A 402 19.15 12.97 17.52
CA MET A 402 19.53 13.41 16.16
C MET A 402 20.28 12.31 15.39
N LEU A 403 21.17 11.56 16.04
CA LEU A 403 21.84 10.41 15.43
C LEU A 403 20.87 9.28 15.11
N GLN A 404 19.91 9.00 15.99
CA GLN A 404 18.84 8.03 15.74
C GLN A 404 18.02 8.40 14.51
N ASP A 405 17.59 9.67 14.42
CA ASP A 405 16.85 10.22 13.28
C ASP A 405 17.66 10.19 11.98
N ALA A 406 18.99 10.35 12.07
CA ALA A 406 19.90 10.20 10.93
C ALA A 406 20.13 8.73 10.51
N GLY A 407 19.50 7.76 11.18
CA GLY A 407 19.54 6.34 10.84
C GLY A 407 20.73 5.57 11.42
N TYR A 408 21.36 6.07 12.48
CA TYR A 408 22.26 5.25 13.27
C TYR A 408 21.49 4.12 13.98
N PRO A 409 22.08 2.94 14.21
CA PRO A 409 21.39 1.80 14.82
C PRO A 409 21.22 1.99 16.34
N ILE A 410 20.49 3.01 16.73
CA ILE A 410 20.13 3.33 18.11
C ILE A 410 18.66 2.99 18.28
N GLU A 411 18.33 2.05 19.16
CA GLU A 411 16.94 1.60 19.38
C GLU A 411 16.17 2.60 20.25
N ASP A 412 16.78 3.05 21.35
CA ASP A 412 16.23 4.07 22.25
C ASP A 412 17.32 5.05 22.67
N ALA A 413 17.05 6.36 22.52
CA ALA A 413 18.00 7.40 22.84
C ALA A 413 18.33 7.49 24.34
N ARG A 414 17.36 7.18 25.22
CA ARG A 414 17.57 7.20 26.67
C ARG A 414 18.44 6.04 27.12
N ASP A 415 18.15 4.85 26.63
CA ASP A 415 18.95 3.66 26.93
C ASP A 415 20.40 3.83 26.44
N GLU A 416 20.61 4.50 25.30
CA GLU A 416 21.95 4.79 24.80
C GLU A 416 22.67 5.81 25.67
N VAL A 417 21.98 6.85 26.13
CA VAL A 417 22.55 7.83 27.06
C VAL A 417 22.93 7.18 28.39
N GLU A 418 22.11 6.24 28.91
CA GLU A 418 22.44 5.48 30.12
C GLU A 418 23.66 4.58 29.89
N ARG A 419 23.76 3.91 28.75
CA ARG A 419 24.94 3.11 28.35
C ARG A 419 26.21 3.96 28.24
N ILE A 420 26.11 5.16 27.71
CA ILE A 420 27.21 6.10 27.62
C ILE A 420 27.64 6.56 29.03
N ALA A 421 26.66 6.89 29.89
CA ALA A 421 26.92 7.30 31.26
C ALA A 421 27.60 6.18 32.08
N ALA A 422 27.18 4.95 31.91
CA ALA A 422 27.77 3.77 32.57
C ALA A 422 29.23 3.49 32.12
N ARG A 423 29.58 3.87 30.87
CA ARG A 423 30.96 3.72 30.35
C ARG A 423 31.88 4.87 30.76
N ARG A 424 31.35 5.98 31.23
CA ARG A 424 32.15 7.13 31.64
C ARG A 424 32.81 6.81 33.00
N PRO A 425 34.15 6.77 33.11
CA PRO A 425 34.78 6.51 34.38
C PRO A 425 34.35 7.59 35.39
N PRO A 426 34.16 7.23 36.68
CA PRO A 426 33.73 8.18 37.70
C PRO A 426 34.65 9.42 37.70
N ALA A 427 34.05 10.62 37.74
CA ALA A 427 34.75 11.89 37.73
C ALA A 427 35.74 11.93 38.92
N GLY A 428 37.02 11.72 38.67
CA GLY A 428 38.07 11.65 39.68
C GLY A 428 39.13 10.56 39.45
N ALA A 429 38.92 9.61 38.53
CA ALA A 429 39.97 8.69 38.14
C ALA A 429 41.00 9.42 37.28
N ARG A 430 42.17 9.79 37.86
CA ARG A 430 43.32 10.26 37.09
C ARG A 430 43.70 9.21 36.07
N PRO A 431 43.94 9.54 34.78
CA PRO A 431 44.47 8.58 33.82
C PRO A 431 45.80 8.04 34.41
N SER A 432 45.87 6.73 34.56
CA SER A 432 47.12 6.04 34.91
C SER A 432 48.14 6.37 33.82
N GLN A 433 49.19 7.10 34.15
CA GLN A 433 50.32 7.30 33.24
C GLN A 433 50.85 5.92 32.85
N PRO A 434 51.12 5.66 31.56
CA PRO A 434 51.78 4.43 31.15
C PRO A 434 53.13 4.35 31.87
N SER A 435 53.38 3.24 32.53
CA SER A 435 54.65 2.93 33.16
C SER A 435 55.74 2.92 32.07
N LYS A 436 56.87 3.63 32.36
CA LYS A 436 57.99 3.85 31.44
C LYS A 436 58.89 2.61 31.21
N ASP A 437 58.46 1.41 31.53
CA ASP A 437 59.27 0.20 31.51
C ASP A 437 58.64 -0.94 30.73
N GLU A 438 58.29 -0.69 29.45
CA GLU A 438 58.13 -1.78 28.47
C GLU A 438 58.89 -1.44 27.20
N GLU A 439 60.17 -1.81 27.23
CA GLU A 439 61.08 -1.85 26.09
C GLU A 439 60.61 -3.00 25.15
N ILE A 440 59.93 -2.66 24.06
CA ILE A 440 59.52 -3.66 23.06
C ILE A 440 60.73 -4.03 22.22
N THR A 441 61.35 -5.17 22.54
CA THR A 441 62.35 -5.84 21.69
C THR A 441 61.64 -6.48 20.51
N LEU A 442 61.85 -5.94 19.30
CA LEU A 442 61.42 -6.55 18.05
C LEU A 442 62.42 -7.68 17.68
N PRO A 443 61.94 -8.89 17.30
CA PRO A 443 62.84 -9.91 16.73
C PRO A 443 63.22 -9.57 15.28
N VAL A 444 64.50 -9.78 14.97
CA VAL A 444 65.16 -9.67 13.67
C VAL A 444 64.64 -10.74 12.71
#